data_9a14645e1e8868ab32e7e4a2abe16b5d
#
_entry.id   9a14645e1e8868ab32e7e4a2abe16b5d
#
_cell.length_a   1.000
_cell.length_b   1.000
_cell.length_c   1.000
_cell.angle_alpha   90.00
_cell.angle_beta   90.00
_cell.angle_gamma   90.00
#
_symmetry.space_group_name_H-M   'P 1'
#
loop_
_entity.id
_entity.type
_entity.pdbx_description
1 polymer ?
#
loop_
_entity_poly.entity_id
_entity_poly.type
_entity_poly.pdbx_seq_one_letter_code
_entity_poly.pdbx_strand_id
1 'polypeptide(L)'
;MKRKLARVALMGFLATFLAAAPAVSLPTPAEKTSGSKTASELNWQGSLKLLRGDPVAALADLDRAVQLDPSYAPAYVNRSYVYNQLRQPEEALADAERAIQLNAGIPEAYFSRGVAYLQLGDREAAMADFRQALALFSKSGNFANQAILQQLLRQLGVE
;
A
#
# COMPACT_ATOMS: atom_id res chain seq x y z
N MET A 1 -5.99 -14.79 -22.46
CA MET A 1 -4.66 -15.01 -21.86
C MET A 1 -4.07 -13.74 -21.24
N LYS A 2 -4.03 -12.59 -21.90
CA LYS A 2 -3.45 -11.32 -21.40
C LYS A 2 -4.01 -10.85 -20.04
N ARG A 3 -5.33 -11.06 -19.76
CA ARG A 3 -5.96 -10.68 -18.48
C ARG A 3 -5.51 -11.51 -17.28
N LYS A 4 -5.14 -12.80 -17.47
CA LYS A 4 -4.63 -13.67 -16.39
C LYS A 4 -3.18 -13.34 -16.03
N LEU A 5 -2.35 -13.01 -17.03
CA LEU A 5 -0.95 -12.62 -16.81
C LEU A 5 -0.82 -11.28 -16.08
N ALA A 6 -1.67 -10.29 -16.41
CA ALA A 6 -1.71 -9.02 -15.69
C ALA A 6 -2.14 -9.19 -14.23
N ARG A 7 -3.02 -10.15 -13.93
CA ARG A 7 -3.45 -10.45 -12.55
C ARG A 7 -2.35 -11.07 -11.69
N VAL A 8 -1.57 -11.98 -12.26
CA VAL A 8 -0.44 -12.63 -11.55
C VAL A 8 0.70 -11.63 -11.34
N ALA A 9 1.00 -10.80 -12.34
CA ALA A 9 1.98 -9.74 -12.23
C ALA A 9 1.62 -8.73 -11.13
N LEU A 10 0.34 -8.31 -11.05
CA LEU A 10 -0.13 -7.35 -10.06
C LEU A 10 0.02 -7.89 -8.61
N MET A 11 -0.21 -9.18 -8.39
CA MET A 11 -0.05 -9.80 -7.06
C MET A 11 1.42 -9.96 -6.65
N GLY A 12 2.29 -10.37 -7.58
CA GLY A 12 3.73 -10.43 -7.32
C GLY A 12 4.34 -9.05 -7.07
N PHE A 13 3.79 -8.03 -7.71
CA PHE A 13 4.17 -6.64 -7.56
C PHE A 13 3.83 -6.07 -6.19
N LEU A 14 2.64 -6.40 -5.65
CA LEU A 14 2.22 -5.97 -4.31
C LEU A 14 3.21 -6.41 -3.24
N ALA A 15 3.69 -7.65 -3.29
CA ALA A 15 4.66 -8.17 -2.33
C ALA A 15 6.03 -7.47 -2.44
N THR A 16 6.50 -7.21 -3.65
CA THR A 16 7.79 -6.54 -3.90
C THR A 16 7.74 -5.06 -3.51
N PHE A 17 6.58 -4.42 -3.73
CA PHE A 17 6.36 -3.02 -3.42
C PHE A 17 6.37 -2.74 -1.90
N LEU A 18 5.81 -3.65 -1.11
CA LEU A 18 5.82 -3.55 0.35
C LEU A 18 7.24 -3.76 0.92
N ALA A 19 8.04 -4.65 0.29
CA ALA A 19 9.43 -4.89 0.70
C ALA A 19 10.38 -3.72 0.40
N ALA A 20 10.02 -2.87 -0.57
CA ALA A 20 10.77 -1.67 -0.93
C ALA A 20 10.24 -0.39 -0.25
N ALA A 21 9.35 -0.50 0.71
CA ALA A 21 8.91 0.63 1.53
C ALA A 21 10.14 1.30 2.17
N PRO A 22 10.18 2.64 2.21
CA PRO A 22 11.30 3.33 2.86
C PRO A 22 11.46 2.77 4.27
N ALA A 23 12.70 2.54 4.67
CA ALA A 23 13.02 2.01 5.98
C ALA A 23 12.29 2.85 7.04
N VAL A 24 11.16 2.34 7.50
CA VAL A 24 10.51 2.86 8.70
C VAL A 24 11.57 2.69 9.76
N SER A 25 12.10 3.80 10.28
CA SER A 25 13.03 3.78 11.39
C SER A 25 12.47 2.84 12.45
N LEU A 26 13.19 1.75 12.70
CA LEU A 26 12.81 0.85 13.78
C LEU A 26 12.63 1.71 15.02
N PRO A 27 11.50 1.60 15.73
CA PRO A 27 11.37 2.30 17.00
C PRO A 27 12.55 1.90 17.88
N THR A 28 13.30 2.91 18.31
CA THR A 28 14.43 2.68 19.23
C THR A 28 13.91 1.99 20.49
N PRO A 29 14.68 1.08 21.10
CA PRO A 29 14.23 0.29 22.26
C PRO A 29 13.89 1.10 23.53
N ALA A 30 13.85 2.42 23.46
CA ALA A 30 13.91 3.33 24.61
C ALA A 30 12.57 3.70 25.26
N GLU A 31 11.41 3.19 24.79
CA GLU A 31 10.13 3.46 25.48
C GLU A 31 9.30 2.19 25.68
N LYS A 32 9.82 1.26 26.46
CA LYS A 32 9.00 0.25 27.12
C LYS A 32 8.34 0.85 28.35
N THR A 33 7.37 1.72 28.14
CA THR A 33 6.40 2.05 29.17
C THR A 33 5.09 1.32 28.87
N SER A 34 4.82 0.36 29.73
CA SER A 34 3.50 -0.24 29.96
C SER A 34 2.76 -0.83 28.75
N GLY A 35 2.93 -2.11 28.47
CA GLY A 35 1.89 -3.08 28.02
C GLY A 35 1.07 -2.88 26.76
N SER A 36 0.93 -1.69 26.23
CA SER A 36 0.06 -1.38 25.10
C SER A 36 0.91 -1.01 23.87
N LYS A 37 0.67 -1.69 22.76
CA LYS A 37 1.36 -1.42 21.50
C LYS A 37 0.91 -0.09 20.91
N THR A 38 1.84 0.64 20.28
CA THR A 38 1.55 1.86 19.51
C THR A 38 0.93 1.53 18.16
N ALA A 39 0.31 2.52 17.51
CA ALA A 39 -0.20 2.36 16.15
C ALA A 39 0.90 1.98 15.15
N SER A 40 2.10 2.54 15.30
CA SER A 40 3.25 2.23 14.45
C SER A 40 3.76 0.79 14.65
N GLU A 41 3.78 0.27 15.88
CA GLU A 41 4.14 -1.12 16.16
C GLU A 41 3.13 -2.11 15.59
N LEU A 42 1.83 -1.82 15.72
CA LEU A 42 0.78 -2.64 15.12
C LEU A 42 0.83 -2.60 13.61
N ASN A 43 1.04 -1.43 13.02
CA ASN A 43 1.23 -1.30 11.58
C ASN A 43 2.43 -2.12 11.09
N TRP A 44 3.56 -2.08 11.81
CA TRP A 44 4.73 -2.90 11.50
C TRP A 44 4.42 -4.40 11.58
N GLN A 45 3.72 -4.85 12.62
CA GLN A 45 3.31 -6.25 12.77
C GLN A 45 2.36 -6.68 11.64
N GLY A 46 1.39 -5.85 11.27
CA GLY A 46 0.52 -6.08 10.13
C GLY A 46 1.31 -6.24 8.83
N SER A 47 2.29 -5.36 8.60
CA SER A 47 3.17 -5.45 7.42
C SER A 47 3.98 -6.73 7.39
N LEU A 48 4.51 -7.19 8.53
CA LEU A 48 5.22 -8.47 8.61
C LEU A 48 4.33 -9.68 8.31
N LYS A 49 3.08 -9.67 8.78
CA LYS A 49 2.10 -10.72 8.48
C LYS A 49 1.75 -10.73 7.01
N LEU A 50 1.60 -9.56 6.41
CA LEU A 50 1.35 -9.40 4.98
C LEU A 50 2.51 -9.98 4.14
N LEU A 51 3.76 -9.70 4.51
CA LEU A 51 4.95 -10.28 3.88
C LEU A 51 5.01 -11.81 4.00
N ARG A 52 4.46 -12.38 5.08
CA ARG A 52 4.34 -13.82 5.29
C ARG A 52 3.18 -14.47 4.53
N GLY A 53 2.38 -13.68 3.81
CA GLY A 53 1.24 -14.16 3.06
C GLY A 53 -0.02 -14.40 3.88
N ASP A 54 -0.12 -13.76 5.05
CA ASP A 54 -1.31 -13.82 5.91
C ASP A 54 -2.02 -12.45 5.98
N PRO A 55 -2.80 -12.09 4.93
CA PRO A 55 -3.49 -10.81 4.87
C PRO A 55 -4.61 -10.70 5.92
N VAL A 56 -5.23 -11.82 6.32
CA VAL A 56 -6.30 -11.79 7.31
C VAL A 56 -5.74 -11.44 8.70
N ALA A 57 -4.64 -12.05 9.09
CA ALA A 57 -3.97 -11.71 10.35
C ALA A 57 -3.37 -10.28 10.31
N ALA A 58 -2.91 -9.83 9.15
CA ALA A 58 -2.44 -8.45 8.96
C ALA A 58 -3.57 -7.44 9.20
N LEU A 59 -4.78 -7.71 8.69
CA LEU A 59 -5.94 -6.82 8.82
C LEU A 59 -6.27 -6.54 10.29
N ALA A 60 -6.23 -7.56 11.15
CA ALA A 60 -6.53 -7.40 12.57
C ALA A 60 -5.57 -6.42 13.29
N ASP A 61 -4.28 -6.46 12.97
CA ASP A 61 -3.32 -5.52 13.56
C ASP A 61 -3.48 -4.11 12.97
N LEU A 62 -3.76 -3.99 11.69
CA LEU A 62 -3.95 -2.71 11.01
C LEU A 62 -5.26 -2.02 11.45
N ASP A 63 -6.33 -2.78 11.70
CA ASP A 63 -7.57 -2.26 12.30
C ASP A 63 -7.31 -1.64 13.66
N ARG A 64 -6.51 -2.30 14.49
CA ARG A 64 -6.12 -1.76 15.80
C ARG A 64 -5.22 -0.53 15.65
N ALA A 65 -4.33 -0.51 14.65
CA ALA A 65 -3.46 0.63 14.39
C ALA A 65 -4.27 1.90 14.07
N VAL A 66 -5.26 1.81 13.16
CA VAL A 66 -6.11 2.95 12.80
C VAL A 66 -7.09 3.36 13.90
N GLN A 67 -7.48 2.41 14.77
CA GLN A 67 -8.28 2.73 15.96
C GLN A 67 -7.47 3.50 17.01
N LEU A 68 -6.20 3.14 17.21
CA LEU A 68 -5.31 3.80 18.16
C LEU A 68 -4.88 5.20 17.69
N ASP A 69 -4.59 5.34 16.41
CA ASP A 69 -4.25 6.62 15.80
C ASP A 69 -4.94 6.80 14.45
N PRO A 70 -6.11 7.44 14.43
CA PRO A 70 -6.85 7.73 13.20
C PRO A 70 -6.17 8.74 12.26
N SER A 71 -5.04 9.31 12.67
CA SER A 71 -4.22 10.23 11.85
C SER A 71 -2.99 9.56 11.25
N TYR A 72 -2.71 8.30 11.59
CA TYR A 72 -1.54 7.57 11.14
C TYR A 72 -1.72 7.02 9.71
N ALA A 73 -1.43 7.86 8.71
CA ALA A 73 -1.61 7.56 7.30
C ALA A 73 -0.99 6.21 6.84
N PRO A 74 0.21 5.77 7.31
CA PRO A 74 0.78 4.49 6.88
C PRO A 74 -0.09 3.27 7.20
N ALA A 75 -0.86 3.29 8.28
CA ALA A 75 -1.75 2.17 8.62
C ALA A 75 -2.89 2.03 7.59
N TYR A 76 -3.46 3.14 7.14
CA TYR A 76 -4.47 3.13 6.07
C TYR A 76 -3.89 2.64 4.74
N VAL A 77 -2.67 3.06 4.39
CA VAL A 77 -1.98 2.54 3.19
C VAL A 77 -1.86 1.03 3.25
N ASN A 78 -1.32 0.50 4.35
CA ASN A 78 -1.12 -0.95 4.49
C ASN A 78 -2.44 -1.71 4.53
N ARG A 79 -3.49 -1.15 5.17
CA ARG A 79 -4.80 -1.78 5.21
C ARG A 79 -5.47 -1.79 3.83
N SER A 80 -5.33 -0.70 3.08
CA SER A 80 -5.75 -0.66 1.68
C SER A 80 -5.07 -1.75 0.82
N TYR A 81 -3.78 -2.00 1.04
CA TYR A 81 -3.07 -3.11 0.40
C TYR A 81 -3.69 -4.47 0.75
N VAL A 82 -3.99 -4.69 2.02
CA VAL A 82 -4.65 -5.94 2.47
C VAL A 82 -5.99 -6.11 1.78
N TYR A 83 -6.82 -5.06 1.76
CA TYR A 83 -8.12 -5.12 1.09
C TYR A 83 -8.00 -5.40 -0.41
N ASN A 84 -7.03 -4.81 -1.10
CA ASN A 84 -6.75 -5.12 -2.49
C ASN A 84 -6.38 -6.60 -2.70
N GLN A 85 -5.60 -7.19 -1.81
CA GLN A 85 -5.27 -8.62 -1.86
C GLN A 85 -6.48 -9.51 -1.61
N LEU A 86 -7.35 -9.11 -0.68
CA LEU A 86 -8.58 -9.82 -0.34
C LEU A 86 -9.72 -9.62 -1.36
N ARG A 87 -9.48 -8.86 -2.43
CA ARG A 87 -10.48 -8.52 -3.45
C ARG A 87 -11.68 -7.73 -2.91
N GLN A 88 -11.39 -6.82 -2.02
CA GLN A 88 -12.31 -5.86 -1.42
C GLN A 88 -11.92 -4.45 -1.89
N PRO A 89 -12.16 -4.11 -3.17
CA PRO A 89 -11.65 -2.87 -3.76
C PRO A 89 -12.34 -1.61 -3.22
N GLU A 90 -13.57 -1.70 -2.77
CA GLU A 90 -14.30 -0.57 -2.20
C GLU A 90 -13.67 -0.13 -0.86
N GLU A 91 -13.34 -1.08 0.01
CA GLU A 91 -12.66 -0.83 1.26
C GLU A 91 -11.22 -0.34 1.02
N ALA A 92 -10.55 -0.92 0.02
CA ALA A 92 -9.21 -0.48 -0.37
C ALA A 92 -9.21 0.98 -0.86
N LEU A 93 -10.23 1.37 -1.64
CA LEU A 93 -10.41 2.73 -2.13
C LEU A 93 -10.58 3.71 -0.98
N ALA A 94 -11.50 3.41 -0.04
CA ALA A 94 -11.78 4.26 1.11
C ALA A 94 -10.53 4.51 1.97
N ASP A 95 -9.75 3.46 2.24
CA ASP A 95 -8.53 3.57 3.02
C ASP A 95 -7.42 4.33 2.27
N ALA A 96 -7.24 4.08 0.99
CA ALA A 96 -6.27 4.82 0.18
C ALA A 96 -6.62 6.32 0.10
N GLU A 97 -7.89 6.66 -0.06
CA GLU A 97 -8.36 8.04 -0.01
C GLU A 97 -8.10 8.69 1.35
N ARG A 98 -8.36 7.96 2.43
CA ARG A 98 -8.06 8.45 3.77
C ARG A 98 -6.58 8.71 3.97
N ALA A 99 -5.71 7.81 3.50
CA ALA A 99 -4.25 7.99 3.54
C ALA A 99 -3.81 9.24 2.76
N ILE A 100 -4.36 9.47 1.57
CA ILE A 100 -4.08 10.65 0.74
C ILE A 100 -4.54 11.94 1.41
N GLN A 101 -5.72 11.94 2.04
CA GLN A 101 -6.23 13.09 2.81
C GLN A 101 -5.30 13.46 3.97
N LEU A 102 -4.76 12.45 4.65
CA LEU A 102 -3.84 12.63 5.77
C LEU A 102 -2.45 13.08 5.30
N ASN A 103 -1.97 12.52 4.20
CA ASN A 103 -0.69 12.86 3.61
C ASN A 103 -0.67 12.57 2.10
N ALA A 104 -0.87 13.59 1.29
CA ALA A 104 -0.83 13.48 -0.18
C ALA A 104 0.59 13.22 -0.75
N GLY A 105 1.62 13.18 0.08
CA GLY A 105 2.99 12.88 -0.33
C GLY A 105 3.35 11.40 -0.33
N ILE A 106 2.43 10.50 0.00
CA ILE A 106 2.68 9.05 0.08
C ILE A 106 2.38 8.40 -1.28
N PRO A 107 3.38 8.01 -2.09
CA PRO A 107 3.15 7.43 -3.41
C PRO A 107 2.42 6.09 -3.35
N GLU A 108 2.66 5.31 -2.29
CA GLU A 108 2.02 4.01 -2.08
C GLU A 108 0.49 4.11 -1.93
N ALA A 109 -0.02 5.22 -1.39
CA ALA A 109 -1.46 5.45 -1.27
C ALA A 109 -2.12 5.59 -2.65
N TYR A 110 -1.53 6.36 -3.55
CA TYR A 110 -2.00 6.47 -4.95
C TYR A 110 -1.88 5.14 -5.69
N PHE A 111 -0.77 4.43 -5.50
CA PHE A 111 -0.62 3.11 -6.09
C PHE A 111 -1.73 2.16 -5.64
N SER A 112 -2.00 2.10 -4.34
CA SER A 112 -3.05 1.23 -3.79
C SER A 112 -4.43 1.61 -4.30
N ARG A 113 -4.74 2.91 -4.41
CA ARG A 113 -6.00 3.41 -4.97
C ARG A 113 -6.12 3.05 -6.45
N GLY A 114 -5.06 3.20 -7.22
CA GLY A 114 -5.02 2.79 -8.62
C GLY A 114 -5.27 1.30 -8.82
N VAL A 115 -4.77 0.44 -7.91
CA VAL A 115 -5.07 -0.99 -7.93
C VAL A 115 -6.56 -1.25 -7.66
N ALA A 116 -7.15 -0.55 -6.69
CA ALA A 116 -8.58 -0.64 -6.39
C ALA A 116 -9.43 -0.23 -7.61
N TYR A 117 -9.11 0.89 -8.25
CA TYR A 117 -9.78 1.32 -9.48
C TYR A 117 -9.67 0.28 -10.62
N LEU A 118 -8.51 -0.36 -10.81
CA LEU A 118 -8.40 -1.46 -11.78
C LEU A 118 -9.30 -2.64 -11.46
N GLN A 119 -9.48 -2.97 -10.19
CA GLN A 119 -10.36 -4.05 -9.76
C GLN A 119 -11.83 -3.71 -10.00
N LEU A 120 -12.20 -2.44 -9.82
CA LEU A 120 -13.54 -1.89 -10.10
C LEU A 120 -13.80 -1.67 -11.61
N GLY A 121 -12.74 -1.76 -12.44
CA GLY A 121 -12.85 -1.58 -13.89
C GLY A 121 -12.62 -0.15 -14.38
N ASP A 122 -12.36 0.79 -13.48
CA ASP A 122 -12.03 2.17 -13.82
C ASP A 122 -10.54 2.31 -14.17
N ARG A 123 -10.25 2.00 -15.44
CA ARG A 123 -8.87 2.04 -15.94
C ARG A 123 -8.32 3.46 -16.00
N GLU A 124 -9.16 4.45 -16.28
CA GLU A 124 -8.74 5.83 -16.43
C GLU A 124 -8.27 6.41 -15.10
N ALA A 125 -9.09 6.28 -14.06
CA ALA A 125 -8.72 6.68 -12.69
C ALA A 125 -7.46 5.96 -12.20
N ALA A 126 -7.36 4.65 -12.47
CA ALA A 126 -6.17 3.89 -12.10
C ALA A 126 -4.90 4.42 -12.75
N MET A 127 -4.95 4.76 -14.04
CA MET A 127 -3.79 5.31 -14.76
C MET A 127 -3.39 6.70 -14.25
N ALA A 128 -4.36 7.54 -13.88
CA ALA A 128 -4.08 8.83 -13.27
C ALA A 128 -3.33 8.65 -11.93
N ASP A 129 -3.78 7.75 -11.09
CA ASP A 129 -3.16 7.44 -9.81
C ASP A 129 -1.75 6.84 -9.95
N PHE A 130 -1.55 5.93 -10.89
CA PHE A 130 -0.22 5.37 -11.13
C PHE A 130 0.78 6.42 -11.63
N ARG A 131 0.35 7.38 -12.46
CA ARG A 131 1.20 8.51 -12.88
C ARG A 131 1.56 9.39 -11.69
N GLN A 132 0.60 9.65 -10.79
CA GLN A 132 0.86 10.43 -9.58
C GLN A 132 1.84 9.71 -8.65
N ALA A 133 1.66 8.41 -8.43
CA ALA A 133 2.61 7.60 -7.65
C ALA A 133 4.02 7.64 -8.27
N LEU A 134 4.11 7.51 -9.61
CA LEU A 134 5.38 7.57 -10.33
C LEU A 134 6.10 8.91 -10.13
N ALA A 135 5.38 10.02 -10.23
CA ALA A 135 5.92 11.35 -10.00
C ALA A 135 6.46 11.53 -8.57
N LEU A 136 5.72 11.02 -7.57
CA LEU A 136 6.13 11.08 -6.18
C LEU A 136 7.35 10.18 -5.90
N PHE A 137 7.44 8.97 -6.47
CA PHE A 137 8.64 8.13 -6.37
C PHE A 137 9.86 8.78 -7.00
N SER A 138 9.69 9.41 -8.16
CA SER A 138 10.76 10.16 -8.81
C SER A 138 11.25 11.31 -7.93
N LYS A 139 10.33 12.08 -7.35
CA LYS A 139 10.65 13.20 -6.46
C LYS A 139 11.37 12.78 -5.18
N SER A 140 11.01 11.62 -4.62
CA SER A 140 11.63 11.08 -3.41
C SER A 140 12.95 10.34 -3.66
N GLY A 141 13.36 10.17 -4.92
CA GLY A 141 14.55 9.38 -5.29
C GLY A 141 14.37 7.87 -5.10
N ASN A 142 13.16 7.39 -4.95
CA ASN A 142 12.87 5.97 -4.83
C ASN A 142 12.83 5.31 -6.23
N PHE A 143 14.00 5.21 -6.84
CA PHE A 143 14.17 4.68 -8.21
C PHE A 143 13.78 3.21 -8.34
N ALA A 144 13.87 2.43 -7.27
CA ALA A 144 13.46 1.02 -7.28
C ALA A 144 11.94 0.91 -7.51
N ASN A 145 11.13 1.56 -6.70
CA ASN A 145 9.67 1.55 -6.87
C ASN A 145 9.23 2.26 -8.15
N GLN A 146 9.95 3.32 -8.56
CA GLN A 146 9.73 3.97 -9.84
C GLN A 146 9.89 2.98 -11.01
N ALA A 147 11.00 2.25 -11.07
CA ALA A 147 11.27 1.29 -12.14
C ALA A 147 10.24 0.15 -12.18
N ILE A 148 9.85 -0.32 -11.00
CA ILE A 148 8.82 -1.35 -10.82
C ILE A 148 7.48 -0.85 -11.40
N LEU A 149 7.04 0.34 -11.01
CA LEU A 149 5.78 0.90 -11.49
C LEU A 149 5.80 1.20 -13.00
N GLN A 150 6.91 1.67 -13.54
CA GLN A 150 7.09 1.84 -14.98
C GLN A 150 6.95 0.52 -15.75
N GLN A 151 7.52 -0.56 -15.21
CA GLN A 151 7.38 -1.88 -15.80
C GLN A 151 5.91 -2.35 -15.79
N LEU A 152 5.18 -2.11 -14.70
CA LEU A 152 3.75 -2.41 -14.61
C LEU A 152 2.95 -1.64 -15.67
N LEU A 153 3.21 -0.33 -15.83
CA LEU A 153 2.52 0.51 -16.82
C LEU A 153 2.75 0.00 -18.24
N ARG A 154 3.99 -0.38 -18.59
CA ARG A 154 4.30 -1.00 -19.90
C ARG A 154 3.52 -2.31 -20.11
N GLN A 155 3.42 -3.17 -19.09
CA GLN A 155 2.66 -4.42 -19.19
C GLN A 155 1.15 -4.18 -19.35
N LEU A 156 0.64 -3.09 -18.80
CA LEU A 156 -0.75 -2.66 -18.96
C LEU A 156 -1.00 -1.97 -20.33
N GLY A 157 0.05 -1.79 -21.14
CA GLY A 157 -0.05 -1.15 -22.45
C GLY A 157 -0.29 0.36 -22.35
N VAL A 158 0.31 0.99 -21.36
CA VAL A 158 0.31 2.44 -21.16
C VAL A 158 1.76 2.92 -21.29
N GLU A 159 2.08 3.51 -22.43
CA GLU A 159 3.33 4.25 -22.64
C GLU A 159 3.14 5.73 -22.35
#